data_f217cd5173b5264103bbf8a2a5dcb8dc
#
_entry.id   f217cd5173b5264103bbf8a2a5dcb8dc
#
_cell.length_a   1.000
_cell.length_b   1.000
_cell.length_c   1.000
_cell.angle_alpha   90.00
_cell.angle_beta   90.00
_cell.angle_gamma   90.00
#
_symmetry.space_group_name_H-M   'P 1'
#
loop_
_entity.id
_entity.type
_entity.pdbx_description
1 polymer ?
#
loop_
_entity_poly.entity_id
_entity_poly.type
_entity_poly.pdbx_seq_one_letter_code
_entity_poly.pdbx_strand_id
1 'polypeptide(L)'
;STFGANTAALVLVDGFERDIDEVNVEDIESFTVLKDASATAIYGSKGANGVVLINTKRGKESKINIDAKVEGFYSTFTQAPEFVDGYTYASMANEARLTRNQEALYSPTELELFRSGLDPDRFPNVDWMDVMMRDGAWSSRATLNMRGGGRTARYFVSGSYQNQQGMYKVDKALKDYNTNTNYRKWTYRMNLDIDITKT
;
A
#
# COMPACT_ATOMS: atom_id res chain seq x y z
N SER A 1 18.99 -11.45 15.69
CA SER A 1 19.03 -10.58 14.50
C SER A 1 20.42 -10.64 13.90
N THR A 2 20.55 -11.27 12.76
CA THR A 2 21.79 -11.29 11.99
C THR A 2 21.84 -10.02 11.14
N PHE A 3 22.82 -9.19 11.40
CA PHE A 3 23.13 -8.02 10.58
C PHE A 3 23.32 -8.45 9.12
N GLY A 4 22.45 -7.98 8.20
CA GLY A 4 22.58 -8.19 6.76
C GLY A 4 21.89 -9.43 6.17
N ALA A 5 21.17 -10.24 6.95
CA ALA A 5 20.34 -11.30 6.40
C ALA A 5 18.92 -10.79 6.11
N ASN A 6 18.35 -11.25 5.02
CA ASN A 6 16.93 -11.01 4.71
C ASN A 6 16.07 -11.53 5.88
N THR A 7 15.43 -10.62 6.62
CA THR A 7 14.63 -10.95 7.81
C THR A 7 13.21 -11.37 7.45
N ALA A 8 12.84 -11.37 6.16
CA ALA A 8 11.53 -11.77 5.69
C ALA A 8 11.33 -13.29 5.83
N ALA A 9 10.12 -13.69 6.20
CA ALA A 9 9.73 -15.08 6.17
C ALA A 9 9.68 -15.59 4.72
N LEU A 10 10.01 -16.87 4.50
CA LEU A 10 9.86 -17.52 3.19
C LEU A 10 8.38 -17.68 2.87
N VAL A 11 7.91 -17.15 1.77
CA VAL A 11 6.53 -17.29 1.30
C VAL A 11 6.50 -18.29 0.13
N LEU A 12 5.71 -19.35 0.29
CA LEU A 12 5.49 -20.37 -0.73
C LEU A 12 4.02 -20.38 -1.15
N VAL A 13 3.77 -20.14 -2.41
CA VAL A 13 2.44 -20.20 -3.02
C VAL A 13 2.35 -21.44 -3.89
N ASP A 14 1.51 -22.38 -3.51
CA ASP A 14 1.38 -23.71 -4.15
C ASP A 14 2.74 -24.42 -4.28
N GLY A 15 3.64 -24.23 -3.31
CA GLY A 15 4.97 -24.82 -3.26
C GLY A 15 6.08 -24.02 -3.95
N PHE A 16 5.78 -22.89 -4.58
CA PHE A 16 6.76 -22.03 -5.25
C PHE A 16 7.01 -20.74 -4.45
N GLU A 17 8.28 -20.35 -4.33
CA GLU A 17 8.66 -19.08 -3.70
C GLU A 17 8.13 -17.89 -4.51
N ARG A 18 7.33 -17.05 -3.87
CA ARG A 18 6.73 -15.85 -4.47
C ARG A 18 6.61 -14.73 -3.45
N ASP A 19 6.49 -13.51 -3.94
CA ASP A 19 6.13 -12.37 -3.12
C ASP A 19 4.65 -12.46 -2.72
N ILE A 20 4.36 -12.22 -1.44
CA ILE A 20 2.98 -12.21 -0.93
C ILE A 20 2.11 -11.15 -1.59
N ASP A 21 2.71 -10.03 -1.98
CA ASP A 21 2.02 -8.92 -2.65
C ASP A 21 1.54 -9.27 -4.07
N GLU A 22 2.08 -10.34 -4.66
CA GLU A 22 1.62 -10.83 -5.96
C GLU A 22 0.34 -11.66 -5.87
N VAL A 23 -0.01 -12.15 -4.66
CA VAL A 23 -1.14 -13.03 -4.46
C VAL A 23 -2.40 -12.22 -4.20
N ASN A 24 -3.46 -12.51 -4.96
CA ASN A 24 -4.77 -11.96 -4.63
C ASN A 24 -5.37 -12.73 -3.43
N VAL A 25 -5.75 -12.01 -2.39
CA VAL A 25 -6.35 -12.59 -1.18
C VAL A 25 -7.57 -13.44 -1.50
N GLU A 26 -8.36 -13.05 -2.49
CA GLU A 26 -9.56 -13.79 -2.93
C GLU A 26 -9.22 -15.15 -3.58
N ASP A 27 -7.97 -15.38 -4.01
CA ASP A 27 -7.51 -16.65 -4.57
C ASP A 27 -7.03 -17.63 -3.51
N ILE A 28 -6.84 -17.18 -2.25
CA ILE A 28 -6.33 -18.02 -1.18
C ILE A 28 -7.43 -18.96 -0.68
N GLU A 29 -7.15 -20.25 -0.63
CA GLU A 29 -8.00 -21.25 0.02
C GLU A 29 -7.59 -21.46 1.48
N SER A 30 -6.29 -21.57 1.74
CA SER A 30 -5.73 -21.71 3.09
C SER A 30 -4.31 -21.17 3.17
N PHE A 31 -3.90 -20.81 4.38
CA PHE A 31 -2.50 -20.52 4.67
C PHE A 31 -2.07 -21.21 5.97
N THR A 32 -0.79 -21.58 6.02
CA THR A 32 -0.18 -22.21 7.19
C THR A 32 1.13 -21.48 7.49
N VAL A 33 1.37 -21.17 8.74
CA VAL A 33 2.63 -20.56 9.17
C VAL A 33 3.44 -21.57 9.96
N LEU A 34 4.61 -21.93 9.42
CA LEU A 34 5.58 -22.78 10.09
C LEU A 34 6.60 -21.87 10.78
N LYS A 35 6.80 -22.09 12.09
CA LYS A 35 7.78 -21.36 12.90
C LYS A 35 8.76 -22.36 13.51
N ASP A 36 9.91 -21.85 13.89
CA ASP A 36 10.93 -22.57 14.66
C ASP A 36 11.56 -23.76 13.91
N ALA A 37 11.89 -24.81 14.65
CA ALA A 37 12.61 -25.98 14.15
C ALA A 37 11.91 -26.72 12.99
N SER A 38 10.58 -26.66 12.92
CA SER A 38 9.82 -27.33 11.87
C SER A 38 10.04 -26.70 10.49
N ALA A 39 10.12 -25.38 10.45
CA ALA A 39 10.41 -24.63 9.22
C ALA A 39 11.84 -24.91 8.72
N THR A 40 12.82 -24.91 9.61
CA THR A 40 14.22 -25.15 9.29
C THR A 40 14.49 -26.61 8.88
N ALA A 41 13.78 -27.55 9.47
CA ALA A 41 13.92 -28.98 9.13
C ALA A 41 13.49 -29.29 7.69
N ILE A 42 12.49 -28.57 7.17
CA ILE A 42 11.95 -28.82 5.81
C ILE A 42 12.63 -27.91 4.79
N TYR A 43 12.84 -26.65 5.11
CA TYR A 43 13.27 -25.60 4.16
C TYR A 43 14.71 -25.09 4.39
N GLY A 44 15.45 -25.72 5.33
CA GLY A 44 16.83 -25.37 5.64
C GLY A 44 16.97 -23.91 6.13
N SER A 45 18.08 -23.28 5.76
CA SER A 45 18.39 -21.91 6.17
C SER A 45 17.39 -20.87 5.67
N LYS A 46 16.70 -21.10 4.56
CA LYS A 46 15.62 -20.23 4.06
C LYS A 46 14.41 -20.17 5.00
N GLY A 47 14.18 -21.25 5.76
CA GLY A 47 13.09 -21.33 6.74
C GLY A 47 13.42 -20.74 8.11
N ALA A 48 14.63 -20.22 8.34
CA ALA A 48 15.09 -19.77 9.64
C ALA A 48 14.24 -18.62 10.25
N ASN A 49 13.62 -17.78 9.40
CA ASN A 49 12.73 -16.70 9.81
C ASN A 49 11.24 -17.09 9.77
N GLY A 50 10.95 -18.37 9.61
CA GLY A 50 9.60 -18.91 9.41
C GLY A 50 9.24 -19.08 7.93
N VAL A 51 8.22 -19.88 7.68
CA VAL A 51 7.70 -20.16 6.33
C VAL A 51 6.19 -19.97 6.33
N VAL A 52 5.69 -19.24 5.36
CA VAL A 52 4.27 -19.07 5.10
C VAL A 52 3.90 -19.90 3.87
N LEU A 53 3.08 -20.93 4.08
CA LEU A 53 2.55 -21.77 3.01
C LEU A 53 1.18 -21.25 2.62
N ILE A 54 1.01 -20.87 1.38
CA ILE A 54 -0.27 -20.41 0.83
C ILE A 54 -0.73 -21.41 -0.19
N ASN A 55 -1.92 -21.99 0.03
CA ASN A 55 -2.58 -22.83 -0.96
C ASN A 55 -3.67 -22.01 -1.65
N THR A 56 -3.65 -21.99 -2.97
CA THR A 56 -4.64 -21.28 -3.76
C THR A 56 -5.84 -22.16 -4.08
N LYS A 57 -6.98 -21.53 -4.35
CA LYS A 57 -8.22 -22.20 -4.73
C LYS A 57 -8.00 -23.05 -5.99
N ARG A 58 -8.55 -24.27 -5.98
CA ARG A 58 -8.51 -25.20 -7.09
C ARG A 58 -9.91 -25.50 -7.63
N GLY A 59 -9.95 -26.08 -8.82
CA GLY A 59 -11.17 -26.59 -9.41
C GLY A 59 -11.77 -27.69 -8.56
N LYS A 60 -13.11 -27.79 -8.59
CA LYS A 60 -13.86 -28.88 -7.94
C LYS A 60 -14.77 -29.55 -8.96
N GLU A 61 -15.07 -30.84 -8.76
CA GLU A 61 -16.10 -31.53 -9.54
C GLU A 61 -17.46 -30.91 -9.21
N SER A 62 -17.91 -29.97 -10.04
CA SER A 62 -19.14 -29.24 -9.87
C SER A 62 -19.57 -28.57 -11.17
N LYS A 63 -20.83 -28.14 -11.24
CA LYS A 63 -21.25 -27.16 -12.25
C LYS A 63 -20.42 -25.89 -12.11
N ILE A 64 -20.35 -25.13 -13.20
CA ILE A 64 -19.66 -23.84 -13.21
C ILE A 64 -20.25 -22.94 -12.12
N ASN A 65 -19.38 -22.44 -11.26
CA ASN A 65 -19.69 -21.41 -10.28
C ASN A 65 -18.89 -20.16 -10.64
N ILE A 66 -19.58 -19.04 -10.73
CA ILE A 66 -19.00 -17.72 -11.05
C ILE A 66 -19.28 -16.78 -9.89
N ASP A 67 -18.22 -16.25 -9.32
CA ASP A 67 -18.26 -15.24 -8.25
C ASP A 67 -17.68 -13.94 -8.77
N ALA A 68 -18.44 -12.85 -8.70
CA ALA A 68 -18.01 -11.53 -9.06
C ALA A 68 -18.12 -10.60 -7.84
N LYS A 69 -17.06 -9.85 -7.56
CA LYS A 69 -16.99 -8.91 -6.43
C LYS A 69 -16.45 -7.58 -6.90
N VAL A 70 -17.11 -6.50 -6.51
CA VAL A 70 -16.63 -5.12 -6.74
C VAL A 70 -16.62 -4.40 -5.40
N GLU A 71 -15.50 -3.78 -5.10
CA GLU A 71 -15.24 -3.09 -3.83
C GLU A 71 -14.77 -1.67 -4.11
N GLY A 72 -15.25 -0.73 -3.32
CA GLY A 72 -14.79 0.65 -3.30
C GLY A 72 -14.27 0.99 -1.90
N PHE A 73 -13.14 1.67 -1.83
CA PHE A 73 -12.51 2.09 -0.59
C PHE A 73 -12.26 3.60 -0.65
N TYR A 74 -12.56 4.26 0.43
CA TYR A 74 -12.18 5.65 0.63
C TYR A 74 -11.17 5.72 1.77
N SER A 75 -9.97 6.18 1.47
CA SER A 75 -8.86 6.26 2.42
C SER A 75 -8.62 7.71 2.81
N THR A 76 -8.49 7.96 4.11
CA THR A 76 -8.13 9.26 4.68
C THR A 76 -6.90 9.12 5.56
N PHE A 77 -6.26 10.22 5.91
CA PHE A 77 -5.22 10.19 6.92
C PHE A 77 -5.81 9.86 8.29
N THR A 78 -5.20 8.92 8.99
CA THR A 78 -5.54 8.63 10.39
C THR A 78 -5.05 9.76 11.30
N GLN A 79 -3.90 10.33 10.96
CA GLN A 79 -3.31 11.48 11.63
C GLN A 79 -2.45 12.23 10.61
N ALA A 80 -2.67 13.51 10.46
CA ALA A 80 -1.81 14.41 9.70
C ALA A 80 -1.04 15.30 10.67
N PRO A 81 0.22 15.65 10.39
CA PRO A 81 0.92 16.66 11.19
C PRO A 81 0.23 18.01 11.01
N GLU A 82 -0.02 18.68 12.12
CA GLU A 82 -0.46 20.08 12.12
C GLU A 82 0.77 20.98 12.16
N PHE A 83 0.89 21.84 11.20
CA PHE A 83 1.95 22.85 11.15
C PHE A 83 1.42 24.20 11.61
N VAL A 84 2.26 24.91 12.33
CA VAL A 84 1.95 26.30 12.69
C VAL A 84 2.08 27.22 11.47
N ASP A 85 1.33 28.30 11.48
CA ASP A 85 1.43 29.31 10.44
C ASP A 85 2.77 30.09 10.48
N GLY A 86 3.08 30.81 9.40
CA GLY A 86 4.34 31.55 9.26
C GLY A 86 4.58 32.58 10.37
N TYR A 87 3.54 33.28 10.81
CA TYR A 87 3.62 34.25 11.91
C TYR A 87 3.95 33.56 13.24
N THR A 88 3.24 32.49 13.57
CA THR A 88 3.48 31.72 14.78
C THR A 88 4.89 31.13 14.80
N TYR A 89 5.34 30.55 13.67
CA TYR A 89 6.70 30.04 13.53
C TYR A 89 7.75 31.14 13.77
N ALA A 90 7.63 32.30 13.11
CA ALA A 90 8.56 33.40 13.24
C ALA A 90 8.59 33.98 14.67
N SER A 91 7.43 34.08 15.33
CA SER A 91 7.31 34.51 16.72
C SER A 91 7.97 33.55 17.69
N MET A 92 7.73 32.25 17.54
CA MET A 92 8.38 31.19 18.36
C MET A 92 9.89 31.14 18.12
N ALA A 93 10.35 31.33 16.89
CA ALA A 93 11.78 31.39 16.56
C ALA A 93 12.46 32.58 17.27
N ASN A 94 11.81 33.75 17.29
CA ASN A 94 12.29 34.90 18.05
C ASN A 94 12.35 34.63 19.56
N GLU A 95 11.28 34.08 20.13
CA GLU A 95 11.23 33.69 21.55
C GLU A 95 12.34 32.73 21.92
N ALA A 96 12.56 31.71 21.11
CA ALA A 96 13.61 30.71 21.32
C ALA A 96 15.01 31.33 21.30
N ARG A 97 15.25 32.37 20.54
CA ARG A 97 16.53 33.11 20.51
C ARG A 97 16.69 34.06 21.69
N LEU A 98 15.67 34.86 21.97
CA LEU A 98 15.67 35.84 23.07
C LEU A 98 15.87 35.14 24.43
N THR A 99 15.26 34.00 24.66
CA THR A 99 15.44 33.19 25.91
C THR A 99 16.86 32.68 26.05
N ARG A 100 17.67 32.64 24.99
CA ARG A 100 19.08 32.26 24.98
C ARG A 100 20.03 33.44 24.90
N ASN A 101 19.54 34.65 25.20
CA ASN A 101 20.28 35.94 25.10
C ASN A 101 20.87 36.19 23.69
N GLN A 102 20.15 35.78 22.65
CA GLN A 102 20.50 36.04 21.25
C GLN A 102 19.55 37.08 20.69
N GLU A 103 19.99 37.79 19.65
CA GLU A 103 19.13 38.75 18.95
C GLU A 103 17.98 38.04 18.23
N ALA A 104 16.84 38.74 18.13
CA ALA A 104 15.68 38.25 17.38
C ALA A 104 16.06 37.99 15.92
N LEU A 105 15.50 36.91 15.35
CA LEU A 105 15.74 36.53 13.97
C LEU A 105 14.91 37.39 13.00
N TYR A 106 13.70 37.71 13.40
CA TYR A 106 12.74 38.50 12.63
C TYR A 106 12.45 39.85 13.35
N SER A 107 12.49 40.90 12.61
CA SER A 107 12.13 42.22 13.11
C SER A 107 10.61 42.36 13.33
N PRO A 108 10.14 43.33 14.13
CA PRO A 108 8.71 43.57 14.29
C PRO A 108 7.96 43.84 12.97
N THR A 109 8.62 44.50 12.02
CA THR A 109 8.05 44.75 10.68
C THR A 109 7.88 43.45 9.89
N GLU A 110 8.85 42.53 9.94
CA GLU A 110 8.78 41.24 9.27
C GLU A 110 7.69 40.35 9.89
N LEU A 111 7.54 40.34 11.21
CA LEU A 111 6.44 39.66 11.89
C LEU A 111 5.07 40.18 11.42
N GLU A 112 4.94 41.50 11.26
CA GLU A 112 3.70 42.09 10.75
C GLU A 112 3.44 41.74 9.29
N LEU A 113 4.49 41.60 8.45
CA LEU A 113 4.36 41.11 7.06
C LEU A 113 3.89 39.68 7.00
N PHE A 114 4.39 38.78 7.87
CA PHE A 114 3.85 37.43 8.00
C PHE A 114 2.39 37.43 8.42
N ARG A 115 2.02 38.27 9.37
CA ARG A 115 0.65 38.31 9.90
C ARG A 115 -0.35 38.92 8.92
N SER A 116 0.03 39.96 8.23
CA SER A 116 -0.85 40.71 7.31
C SER A 116 -0.94 40.04 5.91
N GLY A 117 0.05 39.23 5.52
CA GLY A 117 0.13 38.64 4.19
C GLY A 117 0.31 39.69 3.06
N LEU A 118 0.82 40.88 3.36
CA LEU A 118 1.01 41.93 2.36
C LEU A 118 2.08 41.65 1.33
N ASP A 119 3.06 40.79 1.66
CA ASP A 119 4.12 40.41 0.75
C ASP A 119 4.28 38.85 0.82
N PRO A 120 3.37 38.10 0.18
CA PRO A 120 3.35 36.64 0.29
C PRO A 120 4.52 35.95 -0.43
N ASP A 121 5.19 36.65 -1.35
CA ASP A 121 6.35 36.10 -2.06
C ASP A 121 7.60 36.05 -1.19
N ARG A 122 7.76 37.04 -0.30
CA ARG A 122 8.91 37.11 0.61
C ARG A 122 8.61 36.58 2.01
N PHE A 123 7.36 36.67 2.45
CA PHE A 123 6.89 36.21 3.75
C PHE A 123 5.70 35.27 3.57
N PRO A 124 5.94 34.06 3.00
CA PRO A 124 4.89 33.13 2.69
C PRO A 124 4.26 32.55 3.97
N ASN A 125 2.93 32.47 3.95
CA ASN A 125 2.15 31.77 4.97
C ASN A 125 1.34 30.66 4.29
N VAL A 126 2.00 29.55 3.94
CA VAL A 126 1.43 28.47 3.14
C VAL A 126 1.23 27.24 4.00
N ASP A 127 0.03 26.73 4.05
CA ASP A 127 -0.24 25.38 4.54
C ASP A 127 0.12 24.36 3.46
N TRP A 128 1.31 23.80 3.54
CA TRP A 128 1.83 22.82 2.58
C TRP A 128 1.05 21.50 2.58
N MET A 129 0.42 21.14 3.72
CA MET A 129 -0.43 19.96 3.76
C MET A 129 -1.68 20.16 2.91
N ASP A 130 -2.35 21.31 3.08
CA ASP A 130 -3.53 21.64 2.25
C ASP A 130 -3.17 21.82 0.77
N VAL A 131 -2.02 22.44 0.46
CA VAL A 131 -1.58 22.63 -0.93
C VAL A 131 -1.27 21.30 -1.63
N MET A 132 -0.59 20.39 -0.95
CA MET A 132 -0.08 19.17 -1.59
C MET A 132 -0.98 17.95 -1.41
N MET A 133 -1.75 17.86 -0.34
CA MET A 133 -2.49 16.67 0.03
C MET A 133 -3.98 16.81 -0.20
N ARG A 134 -4.64 15.69 -0.50
CA ARG A 134 -6.10 15.57 -0.54
C ARG A 134 -6.59 15.10 0.82
N ASP A 135 -7.83 15.43 1.18
CA ASP A 135 -8.47 14.91 2.38
C ASP A 135 -8.70 13.40 2.33
N GLY A 136 -8.76 12.85 1.13
CA GLY A 136 -8.90 11.42 0.91
C GLY A 136 -8.77 11.03 -0.55
N ALA A 137 -8.63 9.72 -0.76
CA ALA A 137 -8.50 9.11 -2.09
C ALA A 137 -9.40 7.90 -2.23
N TRP A 138 -10.01 7.76 -3.41
CA TRP A 138 -10.80 6.60 -3.79
C TRP A 138 -9.93 5.51 -4.39
N SER A 139 -10.21 4.28 -3.99
CA SER A 139 -9.63 3.07 -4.57
C SER A 139 -10.74 2.11 -4.93
N SER A 140 -10.54 1.30 -5.95
CA SER A 140 -11.51 0.28 -6.36
C SER A 140 -10.81 -1.04 -6.67
N ARG A 141 -11.51 -2.13 -6.43
CA ARG A 141 -11.10 -3.48 -6.78
C ARG A 141 -12.27 -4.22 -7.39
N ALA A 142 -12.04 -4.90 -8.51
CA ALA A 142 -12.98 -5.82 -9.11
C ALA A 142 -12.31 -7.19 -9.21
N THR A 143 -13.02 -8.24 -8.82
CA THR A 143 -12.54 -9.63 -8.88
C THR A 143 -13.61 -10.50 -9.52
N LEU A 144 -13.20 -11.35 -10.44
CA LEU A 144 -14.05 -12.35 -11.08
C LEU A 144 -13.40 -13.73 -10.92
N ASN A 145 -14.09 -14.65 -10.30
CA ASN A 145 -13.65 -16.02 -10.09
C ASN A 145 -14.60 -16.98 -10.79
N MET A 146 -14.05 -17.99 -11.43
CA MET A 146 -14.77 -19.06 -12.09
C MET A 146 -14.17 -20.41 -11.71
N ARG A 147 -14.98 -21.31 -11.20
CA ARG A 147 -14.54 -22.68 -10.87
C ARG A 147 -15.55 -23.72 -11.32
N GLY A 148 -15.06 -24.89 -11.65
CA GLY A 148 -15.92 -26.00 -12.05
C GLY A 148 -15.07 -27.17 -12.56
N GLY A 149 -15.75 -28.15 -13.10
CA GLY A 149 -15.11 -29.29 -13.75
C GLY A 149 -15.89 -30.58 -13.57
N GLY A 150 -15.41 -31.60 -14.26
CA GLY A 150 -15.88 -32.97 -14.16
C GLY A 150 -14.83 -33.88 -13.51
N ARG A 151 -15.04 -35.18 -13.68
CA ARG A 151 -14.13 -36.19 -13.12
C ARG A 151 -12.70 -36.13 -13.69
N THR A 152 -12.58 -35.78 -14.97
CA THR A 152 -11.30 -35.82 -15.68
C THR A 152 -10.56 -34.49 -15.62
N ALA A 153 -11.24 -33.39 -15.61
CA ALA A 153 -10.64 -32.07 -15.61
C ALA A 153 -11.41 -31.12 -14.69
N ARG A 154 -10.68 -30.41 -13.84
CA ARG A 154 -11.20 -29.42 -12.92
C ARG A 154 -10.39 -28.13 -13.09
N TYR A 155 -11.05 -27.00 -13.03
CA TYR A 155 -10.41 -25.70 -13.25
C TYR A 155 -10.86 -24.65 -12.23
N PHE A 156 -9.94 -23.76 -11.94
CA PHE A 156 -10.18 -22.49 -11.26
C PHE A 156 -9.49 -21.39 -12.06
N VAL A 157 -10.25 -20.37 -12.41
CA VAL A 157 -9.75 -19.17 -13.11
C VAL A 157 -10.16 -17.97 -12.31
N SER A 158 -9.24 -17.07 -12.05
CA SER A 158 -9.51 -15.78 -11.44
C SER A 158 -8.90 -14.64 -12.24
N GLY A 159 -9.57 -13.50 -12.19
CA GLY A 159 -9.09 -12.23 -12.73
C GLY A 159 -9.42 -11.12 -11.76
N SER A 160 -8.46 -10.27 -11.46
CA SER A 160 -8.69 -9.09 -10.64
C SER A 160 -8.07 -7.85 -11.23
N TYR A 161 -8.74 -6.74 -10.99
CA TYR A 161 -8.27 -5.40 -11.31
C TYR A 161 -8.35 -4.52 -10.07
N GLN A 162 -7.26 -3.87 -9.73
CA GLN A 162 -7.17 -2.91 -8.64
C GLN A 162 -6.68 -1.57 -9.19
N ASN A 163 -7.37 -0.50 -8.79
CA ASN A 163 -6.97 0.87 -9.05
C ASN A 163 -6.94 1.62 -7.72
N GLN A 164 -5.78 2.13 -7.35
CA GLN A 164 -5.56 2.86 -6.11
C GLN A 164 -5.03 4.24 -6.46
N GLN A 165 -5.73 5.26 -6.00
CA GLN A 165 -5.31 6.65 -6.16
C GLN A 165 -4.47 7.08 -4.95
N GLY A 166 -3.44 7.88 -5.22
CA GLY A 166 -2.64 8.50 -4.18
C GLY A 166 -3.30 9.72 -3.56
N MET A 167 -2.72 10.17 -2.45
CA MET A 167 -3.22 11.26 -1.64
C MET A 167 -2.73 12.65 -2.09
N TYR A 168 -1.85 12.72 -3.12
CA TYR A 168 -1.35 14.01 -3.60
C TYR A 168 -2.37 14.73 -4.48
N LYS A 169 -2.47 16.04 -4.32
CA LYS A 169 -3.19 16.89 -5.27
C LYS A 169 -2.41 16.94 -6.58
N VAL A 170 -3.13 16.93 -7.70
CA VAL A 170 -2.52 17.10 -9.02
C VAL A 170 -2.38 18.58 -9.29
N ASP A 171 -1.16 19.02 -9.61
CA ASP A 171 -0.95 20.38 -10.06
C ASP A 171 -1.55 20.55 -11.47
N LYS A 172 -2.57 21.40 -11.57
CA LYS A 172 -3.27 21.70 -12.82
C LYS A 172 -2.44 22.53 -13.80
N ALA A 173 -1.37 23.18 -13.32
CA ALA A 173 -0.45 23.94 -14.16
C ALA A 173 0.48 23.00 -14.97
N LEU A 174 0.74 21.80 -14.45
CA LEU A 174 1.57 20.80 -15.11
C LEU A 174 0.69 19.93 -16.03
N LYS A 175 0.68 20.24 -17.33
CA LYS A 175 -0.16 19.54 -18.30
C LYS A 175 0.41 18.20 -18.77
N ASP A 176 1.72 18.03 -18.67
CA ASP A 176 2.43 16.92 -19.34
C ASP A 176 2.60 15.68 -18.45
N TYR A 177 2.41 15.79 -17.15
CA TYR A 177 2.50 14.65 -16.24
C TYR A 177 1.58 14.80 -15.01
N ASN A 178 1.23 13.65 -14.44
CA ASN A 178 0.39 13.57 -13.26
C ASN A 178 1.27 13.45 -12.01
N THR A 179 1.20 14.43 -11.12
CA THR A 179 1.96 14.46 -9.86
C THR A 179 1.41 13.52 -8.80
N ASN A 180 0.21 12.95 -9.01
CA ASN A 180 -0.39 11.99 -8.09
C ASN A 180 0.13 10.58 -8.35
N THR A 181 0.38 9.83 -7.31
CA THR A 181 0.71 8.41 -7.37
C THR A 181 -0.54 7.60 -7.68
N ASN A 182 -0.56 6.92 -8.82
CA ASN A 182 -1.63 5.99 -9.18
C ASN A 182 -1.05 4.58 -9.31
N TYR A 183 -1.65 3.64 -8.58
CA TYR A 183 -1.29 2.24 -8.68
C TYR A 183 -2.41 1.48 -9.36
N ARG A 184 -2.06 0.71 -10.41
CA ARG A 184 -2.97 -0.17 -11.13
C ARG A 184 -2.36 -1.55 -11.21
N LYS A 185 -3.12 -2.57 -10.78
CA LYS A 185 -2.68 -3.95 -10.80
C LYS A 185 -3.73 -4.82 -11.47
N TRP A 186 -3.27 -5.65 -12.39
CA TRP A 186 -4.03 -6.73 -12.99
C TRP A 186 -3.44 -8.04 -12.50
N THR A 187 -4.28 -8.95 -12.08
CA THR A 187 -3.85 -10.29 -11.69
C THR A 187 -4.72 -11.31 -12.39
N TYR A 188 -4.09 -12.30 -12.99
CA TYR A 188 -4.75 -13.45 -13.59
C TYR A 188 -4.14 -14.73 -13.03
N ARG A 189 -5.01 -15.69 -12.69
CA ARG A 189 -4.60 -17.00 -12.21
C ARG A 189 -5.44 -18.06 -12.88
N MET A 190 -4.79 -19.16 -13.24
CA MET A 190 -5.46 -20.35 -13.73
C MET A 190 -4.83 -21.58 -13.08
N ASN A 191 -5.65 -22.38 -12.42
CA ASN A 191 -5.29 -23.69 -11.89
C ASN A 191 -6.11 -24.74 -12.65
N LEU A 192 -5.42 -25.71 -13.24
CA LEU A 192 -6.03 -26.78 -14.01
C LEU A 192 -5.50 -28.12 -13.49
N ASP A 193 -6.41 -28.96 -13.04
CA ASP A 193 -6.12 -30.30 -12.57
C ASP A 193 -6.71 -31.31 -13.59
N ILE A 194 -5.89 -32.17 -14.16
CA ILE A 194 -6.27 -33.17 -15.18
C ILE A 194 -5.85 -34.55 -14.70
N ASP A 195 -6.79 -35.48 -14.61
CA ASP A 195 -6.52 -36.90 -14.32
C ASP A 195 -6.28 -37.62 -15.65
N ILE A 196 -5.02 -37.99 -15.93
CA ILE A 196 -4.57 -38.55 -17.21
C ILE A 196 -4.84 -40.05 -17.26
N THR A 197 -4.87 -40.74 -16.11
CA THR A 197 -5.10 -42.18 -16.03
C THR A 197 -6.27 -42.47 -15.09
N LYS A 198 -7.08 -43.47 -15.47
CA LYS A 198 -8.04 -44.08 -14.54
C LYS A 198 -7.23 -45.05 -13.66
N THR A 199 -6.93 -44.67 -12.45
CA THR A 199 -6.56 -45.61 -11.39
C THR A 199 -7.79 -45.92 -10.53
#